data_6e9d566c825fee0e29c91a3264abcec0
#
_entry.id   6e9d566c825fee0e29c91a3264abcec0
#
_cell.length_a   1.000
_cell.length_b   1.000
_cell.length_c   1.000
_cell.angle_alpha   90.00
_cell.angle_beta   90.00
_cell.angle_gamma   90.00
#
_symmetry.space_group_name_H-M   'P 1'
#
loop_
_entity.id
_entity.type
_entity.pdbx_description
1 polymer ?
#
loop_
_entity_poly.entity_id
_entity_poly.type
_entity_poly.pdbx_seq_one_letter_code
_entity_poly.pdbx_strand_id
1 'polypeptide(L)'
;MRLAVLPLCLAALPAFAQWDLRLEVPRPSGQSLPQTLISGTGQLASGGLDTGRGFIASANRRLFQVGPLFRLEAGLEYSQWKADGTLVQGSTVQGTALKQQGAGVGLNAQVWVPFTGLAGEIGVIQRFQRYTFEANGLRNTNDLSRTWLRVGARWRLPLPVVHPYLAASYQQPISKDKPVRLNTAADLASYFTAQGSGQEFERMWTFGVGVAF
;
A
#
# COMPACT_ATOMS: atom_id res chain seq x y z
N MET A 1 -30.46 17.92 -28.29
CA MET A 1 -29.49 17.92 -27.16
C MET A 1 -28.41 16.83 -27.19
N ARG A 2 -28.26 16.02 -28.26
CA ARG A 2 -27.29 14.89 -28.31
C ARG A 2 -25.94 15.19 -29.01
N LEU A 3 -25.81 16.34 -29.67
CA LEU A 3 -24.62 16.69 -30.48
C LEU A 3 -23.51 17.48 -29.69
N ALA A 4 -23.85 18.02 -28.53
CA ALA A 4 -22.88 18.83 -27.76
C ALA A 4 -21.96 17.99 -26.83
N VAL A 5 -22.29 16.73 -26.57
CA VAL A 5 -21.52 15.87 -25.68
C VAL A 5 -20.25 15.31 -26.34
N LEU A 6 -20.34 15.07 -27.67
CA LEU A 6 -19.20 14.51 -28.43
C LEU A 6 -17.96 15.43 -28.45
N PRO A 7 -18.09 16.75 -28.73
CA PRO A 7 -16.94 17.65 -28.72
C PRO A 7 -16.37 17.88 -27.31
N LEU A 8 -17.18 17.79 -26.24
CA LEU A 8 -16.68 17.89 -24.86
C LEU A 8 -15.85 16.67 -24.49
N CYS A 9 -16.25 15.49 -24.90
CA CYS A 9 -15.45 14.27 -24.70
C CYS A 9 -14.14 14.31 -25.50
N LEU A 10 -14.15 14.80 -26.74
CA LEU A 10 -12.96 14.94 -27.56
C LEU A 10 -12.01 16.04 -27.06
N ALA A 11 -12.52 17.13 -26.50
CA ALA A 11 -11.71 18.19 -25.90
C ALA A 11 -11.10 17.76 -24.54
N ALA A 12 -11.72 16.83 -23.82
CA ALA A 12 -11.20 16.27 -22.57
C ALA A 12 -10.07 15.24 -22.80
N LEU A 13 -10.03 14.58 -23.97
CA LEU A 13 -9.02 13.55 -24.27
C LEU A 13 -7.57 14.03 -24.07
N PRO A 14 -7.12 15.21 -24.53
CA PRO A 14 -5.75 15.65 -24.29
C PRO A 14 -5.45 15.95 -22.82
N ALA A 15 -6.46 16.32 -22.02
CA ALA A 15 -6.28 16.50 -20.59
C ALA A 15 -6.12 15.15 -19.86
N PHE A 16 -6.77 14.09 -20.34
CA PHE A 16 -6.62 12.73 -19.81
C PHE A 16 -5.40 12.00 -20.36
N ALA A 17 -4.85 12.40 -21.50
CA ALA A 17 -3.67 11.77 -22.13
C ALA A 17 -2.38 11.80 -21.27
N GLN A 18 -2.44 12.33 -20.07
CA GLN A 18 -1.33 12.40 -19.13
C GLN A 18 -1.62 11.64 -17.83
N TRP A 19 -2.72 10.93 -17.76
CA TRP A 19 -3.15 10.24 -16.55
C TRP A 19 -2.91 8.73 -16.65
N ASP A 20 -2.60 8.17 -15.50
CA ASP A 20 -2.42 6.74 -15.25
C ASP A 20 -3.28 6.37 -14.04
N LEU A 21 -4.24 5.48 -14.24
CA LEU A 21 -5.09 4.96 -13.18
C LEU A 21 -4.69 3.51 -12.90
N ARG A 22 -4.52 3.15 -11.64
CA ARG A 22 -4.08 1.83 -11.23
C ARG A 22 -4.91 1.31 -10.07
N LEU A 23 -5.22 0.02 -10.12
CA LEU A 23 -5.81 -0.74 -9.01
C LEU A 23 -4.92 -1.94 -8.72
N GLU A 24 -4.47 -2.07 -7.49
CA GLU A 24 -3.57 -3.14 -7.04
C GLU A 24 -4.17 -3.89 -5.85
N VAL A 25 -3.87 -5.18 -5.76
CA VAL A 25 -4.15 -6.02 -4.60
C VAL A 25 -2.87 -6.13 -3.78
N PRO A 26 -2.80 -5.52 -2.59
CA PRO A 26 -1.67 -5.66 -1.70
C PRO A 26 -1.68 -7.04 -1.03
N ARG A 27 -0.49 -7.57 -0.82
CA ARG A 27 -0.22 -8.76 -0.02
C ARG A 27 0.80 -8.42 1.05
N PRO A 28 0.38 -7.74 2.15
CA PRO A 28 1.26 -7.47 3.28
C PRO A 28 1.77 -8.79 3.85
N SER A 29 3.03 -8.81 4.23
CA SER A 29 3.62 -9.96 4.92
C SER A 29 2.91 -10.17 6.26
N GLY A 30 2.77 -11.40 6.69
CA GLY A 30 2.32 -11.72 8.03
C GLY A 30 3.34 -11.27 9.07
N GLN A 31 2.90 -11.12 10.31
CA GLN A 31 3.76 -10.77 11.44
C GLN A 31 3.58 -11.76 12.57
N SER A 32 4.68 -12.14 13.20
CA SER A 32 4.67 -12.94 14.42
C SER A 32 5.09 -12.11 15.63
N LEU A 33 4.38 -12.29 16.72
CA LEU A 33 4.79 -11.85 18.06
C LEU A 33 5.42 -13.05 18.76
N PRO A 34 6.74 -13.08 18.97
CA PRO A 34 7.36 -14.10 19.79
C PRO A 34 6.83 -14.01 21.22
N GLN A 35 6.99 -15.05 22.00
CA GLN A 35 6.56 -15.06 23.40
C GLN A 35 7.20 -13.88 24.14
N THR A 36 6.39 -12.91 24.52
CA THR A 36 6.83 -11.64 25.10
C THR A 36 6.06 -11.36 26.39
N LEU A 37 6.78 -10.92 27.42
CA LEU A 37 6.18 -10.52 28.69
C LEU A 37 5.55 -9.14 28.58
N ILE A 38 4.25 -9.04 28.90
CA ILE A 38 3.57 -7.74 29.06
C ILE A 38 3.85 -7.27 30.49
N SER A 39 4.77 -6.32 30.63
CA SER A 39 5.34 -5.93 31.93
C SER A 39 4.32 -5.40 32.92
N GLY A 40 3.25 -4.75 32.46
CA GLY A 40 2.19 -4.21 33.33
C GLY A 40 1.25 -5.28 33.90
N THR A 41 1.14 -6.44 33.28
CA THR A 41 0.23 -7.52 33.73
C THR A 41 0.99 -8.77 34.19
N GLY A 42 2.29 -8.87 33.94
CA GLY A 42 3.09 -10.05 34.18
C GLY A 42 2.73 -11.28 33.33
N GLN A 43 1.88 -11.10 32.31
CA GLN A 43 1.43 -12.19 31.45
C GLN A 43 2.29 -12.32 30.20
N LEU A 44 2.47 -13.55 29.74
CA LEU A 44 3.11 -13.82 28.46
C LEU A 44 2.10 -13.69 27.33
N ALA A 45 2.48 -12.99 26.29
CA ALA A 45 1.71 -12.88 25.04
C ALA A 45 2.52 -13.44 23.87
N SER A 46 1.84 -14.14 22.99
CA SER A 46 2.39 -14.58 21.69
C SER A 46 1.27 -14.58 20.65
N GLY A 47 1.63 -14.58 19.38
CA GLY A 47 0.62 -14.60 18.34
C GLY A 47 1.15 -14.14 16.99
N GLY A 48 0.26 -13.80 16.10
CA GLY A 48 0.61 -13.27 14.80
C GLY A 48 -0.58 -12.81 13.99
N LEU A 49 -0.26 -12.13 12.92
CA LEU A 49 -1.20 -11.71 11.89
C LEU A 49 -0.86 -12.44 10.58
N ASP A 50 -1.85 -12.92 9.92
CA ASP A 50 -1.72 -13.57 8.62
C ASP A 50 -1.51 -12.53 7.49
N THR A 51 -1.29 -13.03 6.28
CA THR A 51 -1.19 -12.18 5.08
C THR A 51 -2.46 -11.37 4.89
N GLY A 52 -2.32 -10.05 4.81
CA GLY A 52 -3.44 -9.15 4.65
C GLY A 52 -4.09 -9.20 3.26
N ARG A 53 -5.35 -8.73 3.20
CA ARG A 53 -6.15 -8.62 1.96
C ARG A 53 -6.74 -7.22 1.84
N GLY A 54 -6.73 -6.67 0.64
CA GLY A 54 -7.28 -5.34 0.40
C GLY A 54 -7.01 -4.84 -1.00
N PHE A 55 -7.02 -3.51 -1.16
CA PHE A 55 -6.73 -2.86 -2.43
C PHE A 55 -5.94 -1.55 -2.23
N ILE A 56 -5.26 -1.15 -3.29
CA ILE A 56 -4.65 0.17 -3.44
C ILE A 56 -5.13 0.73 -4.77
N ALA A 57 -5.78 1.88 -4.74
CA ALA A 57 -6.18 2.62 -5.93
C ALA A 57 -5.30 3.85 -6.07
N SER A 58 -4.74 4.11 -7.24
CA SER A 58 -3.91 5.28 -7.49
C SER A 58 -4.25 5.97 -8.80
N ALA A 59 -4.07 7.29 -8.79
CA ALA A 59 -4.17 8.14 -9.95
C ALA A 59 -2.88 8.96 -10.07
N ASN A 60 -2.14 8.77 -11.15
CA ASN A 60 -0.87 9.42 -11.38
C ASN A 60 -0.97 10.32 -12.62
N ARG A 61 -0.31 11.46 -12.55
CA ARG A 61 -0.19 12.39 -13.67
C ARG A 61 1.26 12.45 -14.10
N ARG A 62 1.46 12.37 -15.41
CA ARG A 62 2.78 12.53 -16.00
C ARG A 62 3.24 13.98 -15.83
N LEU A 63 4.39 14.17 -15.17
CA LEU A 63 5.05 15.46 -15.00
C LEU A 63 6.06 15.72 -16.11
N PHE A 64 6.80 14.67 -16.46
CA PHE A 64 7.94 14.78 -17.36
C PHE A 64 8.15 13.49 -18.14
N GLN A 65 8.61 13.61 -19.39
CA GLN A 65 8.95 12.47 -20.24
C GLN A 65 10.14 12.82 -21.12
N VAL A 66 11.12 11.90 -21.19
CA VAL A 66 12.26 11.98 -22.12
C VAL A 66 12.15 10.87 -23.14
N GLY A 67 11.76 11.25 -24.34
CA GLY A 67 11.50 10.28 -25.40
C GLY A 67 10.51 9.20 -24.97
N PRO A 68 10.63 7.99 -25.53
CA PRO A 68 9.81 6.86 -25.11
C PRO A 68 10.34 6.13 -23.86
N LEU A 69 11.55 6.47 -23.41
CA LEU A 69 12.30 5.65 -22.44
C LEU A 69 12.04 6.00 -21.00
N PHE A 70 11.94 7.29 -20.67
CA PHE A 70 11.85 7.72 -19.29
C PHE A 70 10.59 8.53 -19.04
N ARG A 71 9.91 8.25 -17.92
CA ARG A 71 8.75 9.04 -17.44
C ARG A 71 8.87 9.28 -15.95
N LEU A 72 8.47 10.48 -15.54
CA LEU A 72 8.27 10.85 -14.14
C LEU A 72 6.80 11.21 -13.95
N GLU A 73 6.19 10.60 -12.95
CA GLU A 73 4.78 10.80 -12.60
C GLU A 73 4.66 11.24 -11.14
N ALA A 74 3.70 12.12 -10.85
CA ALA A 74 3.25 12.39 -9.49
C ALA A 74 1.82 11.87 -9.33
N GLY A 75 1.50 11.37 -8.17
CA GLY A 75 0.19 10.78 -7.97
C GLY A 75 -0.31 10.79 -6.55
N LEU A 76 -1.59 10.46 -6.49
CA LEU A 76 -2.33 10.22 -5.27
C LEU A 76 -2.68 8.74 -5.21
N GLU A 77 -2.69 8.18 -4.01
CA GLU A 77 -3.19 6.83 -3.78
C GLU A 77 -4.09 6.78 -2.56
N TYR A 78 -4.99 5.80 -2.58
CA TYR A 78 -5.76 5.37 -1.43
C TYR A 78 -5.53 3.88 -1.23
N SER A 79 -5.30 3.48 0.01
CA SER A 79 -5.06 2.09 0.38
C SER A 79 -5.98 1.65 1.50
N GLN A 80 -6.47 0.43 1.40
CA GLN A 80 -7.22 -0.23 2.46
C GLN A 80 -6.91 -1.72 2.46
N TRP A 81 -6.54 -2.27 3.61
CA TRP A 81 -6.38 -3.70 3.77
C TRP A 81 -6.66 -4.15 5.20
N LYS A 82 -6.90 -5.45 5.37
CA LYS A 82 -7.15 -6.12 6.63
C LYS A 82 -6.31 -7.38 6.72
N ALA A 83 -5.72 -7.63 7.88
CA ALA A 83 -5.08 -8.88 8.24
C ALA A 83 -5.77 -9.43 9.49
N ASP A 84 -6.11 -10.70 9.46
CA ASP A 84 -6.64 -11.43 10.62
C ASP A 84 -5.53 -12.25 11.26
N GLY A 85 -5.70 -12.64 12.51
CA GLY A 85 -4.70 -13.43 13.21
C GLY A 85 -5.17 -13.95 14.56
N THR A 86 -4.24 -14.42 15.35
CA THR A 86 -4.49 -14.93 16.70
C THR A 86 -3.53 -14.32 17.68
N LEU A 87 -4.01 -14.08 18.89
CA LEU A 87 -3.21 -13.66 20.05
C LEU A 87 -3.46 -14.65 21.19
N VAL A 88 -2.40 -15.13 21.77
CA VAL A 88 -2.42 -15.96 22.98
C VAL A 88 -1.89 -15.14 24.14
N GLN A 89 -2.70 -14.98 25.19
CA GLN A 89 -2.32 -14.25 26.39
C GLN A 89 -2.61 -15.13 27.61
N GLY A 90 -1.56 -15.58 28.27
CA GLY A 90 -1.69 -16.61 29.31
C GLY A 90 -2.29 -17.90 28.73
N SER A 91 -3.44 -18.33 29.23
CA SER A 91 -4.21 -19.49 28.74
C SER A 91 -5.30 -19.12 27.72
N THR A 92 -5.47 -17.85 27.40
CA THR A 92 -6.56 -17.36 26.53
C THR A 92 -6.07 -17.20 25.10
N VAL A 93 -6.78 -17.83 24.15
CA VAL A 93 -6.57 -17.66 22.71
C VAL A 93 -7.66 -16.75 22.15
N GLN A 94 -7.28 -15.71 21.45
CA GLN A 94 -8.19 -14.70 20.93
C GLN A 94 -7.96 -14.47 19.44
N GLY A 95 -9.05 -14.29 18.69
CA GLY A 95 -8.98 -13.77 17.34
C GLY A 95 -8.60 -12.28 17.35
N THR A 96 -7.72 -11.90 16.44
CA THR A 96 -7.29 -10.51 16.26
C THR A 96 -7.47 -10.06 14.83
N ALA A 97 -7.64 -8.77 14.63
CA ALA A 97 -7.68 -8.18 13.31
C ALA A 97 -6.93 -6.84 13.30
N LEU A 98 -6.13 -6.63 12.27
CA LEU A 98 -5.51 -5.35 11.98
C LEU A 98 -6.09 -4.82 10.67
N LYS A 99 -6.69 -3.64 10.74
CA LYS A 99 -7.22 -2.90 9.58
C LYS A 99 -6.33 -1.70 9.32
N GLN A 100 -5.97 -1.50 8.07
CA GLN A 100 -5.27 -0.30 7.61
C GLN A 100 -6.13 0.41 6.58
N GLN A 101 -6.20 1.73 6.68
CA GLN A 101 -6.72 2.61 5.65
C GLN A 101 -5.87 3.88 5.58
N GLY A 102 -5.72 4.45 4.40
CA GLY A 102 -4.93 5.67 4.28
C GLY A 102 -4.87 6.22 2.88
N ALA A 103 -4.38 7.45 2.80
CA ALA A 103 -4.10 8.13 1.54
C ALA A 103 -2.59 8.40 1.44
N GLY A 104 -2.10 8.57 0.22
CA GLY A 104 -0.70 8.86 -0.03
C GLY A 104 -0.51 9.80 -1.20
N VAL A 105 0.63 10.47 -1.19
CA VAL A 105 1.12 11.27 -2.30
C VAL A 105 2.52 10.79 -2.67
N GLY A 106 2.83 10.71 -3.96
CA GLY A 106 4.11 10.16 -4.35
C GLY A 106 4.62 10.58 -5.71
N LEU A 107 5.88 10.24 -5.93
CA LEU A 107 6.57 10.35 -7.20
C LEU A 107 6.98 8.97 -7.67
N ASN A 108 6.83 8.71 -8.95
CA ASN A 108 7.17 7.44 -9.59
C ASN A 108 7.95 7.68 -10.87
N ALA A 109 9.14 7.10 -10.96
CA ALA A 109 9.97 7.11 -12.16
C ALA A 109 9.84 5.77 -12.87
N GLN A 110 9.74 5.81 -14.19
CA GLN A 110 9.62 4.62 -15.05
C GLN A 110 10.67 4.65 -16.13
N VAL A 111 11.27 3.48 -16.37
CA VAL A 111 12.18 3.25 -17.50
C VAL A 111 11.58 2.18 -18.40
N TRP A 112 11.28 2.55 -19.62
CA TRP A 112 10.64 1.70 -20.61
C TRP A 112 11.69 0.99 -21.48
N VAL A 113 11.50 -0.31 -21.67
CA VAL A 113 12.29 -1.09 -22.62
C VAL A 113 11.66 -0.94 -24.00
N PRO A 114 12.40 -0.42 -25.01
CA PRO A 114 11.85 -0.20 -26.33
C PRO A 114 11.24 -1.48 -26.92
N PHE A 115 10.13 -1.33 -27.64
CA PHE A 115 9.43 -2.39 -28.40
C PHE A 115 8.84 -3.55 -27.60
N THR A 116 9.05 -3.63 -26.28
CA THR A 116 8.57 -4.77 -25.46
C THR A 116 7.29 -4.48 -24.70
N GLY A 117 6.94 -3.22 -24.51
CA GLY A 117 5.88 -2.81 -23.61
C GLY A 117 6.21 -2.97 -22.12
N LEU A 118 7.41 -3.38 -21.76
CA LEU A 118 7.89 -3.54 -20.40
C LEU A 118 8.48 -2.24 -19.86
N ALA A 119 8.23 -1.94 -18.59
CA ALA A 119 8.90 -0.87 -17.87
C ALA A 119 9.28 -1.34 -16.46
N GLY A 120 10.46 -0.92 -16.02
CA GLY A 120 10.81 -0.89 -14.61
C GLY A 120 10.27 0.37 -13.95
N GLU A 121 9.89 0.30 -12.68
CA GLU A 121 9.44 1.47 -11.92
C GLU A 121 10.11 1.53 -10.56
N ILE A 122 10.37 2.76 -10.12
CA ILE A 122 10.78 3.08 -8.77
C ILE A 122 9.99 4.30 -8.29
N GLY A 123 9.45 4.24 -7.08
CA GLY A 123 8.63 5.32 -6.53
C GLY A 123 8.87 5.54 -5.06
N VAL A 124 8.64 6.78 -4.64
CA VAL A 124 8.63 7.18 -3.24
C VAL A 124 7.25 7.76 -2.93
N ILE A 125 6.62 7.27 -1.87
CA ILE A 125 5.25 7.59 -1.52
C ILE A 125 5.20 7.96 -0.04
N GLN A 126 4.69 9.16 0.26
CA GLN A 126 4.36 9.54 1.63
C GLN A 126 2.93 9.12 1.90
N ARG A 127 2.73 8.19 2.83
CA ARG A 127 1.42 7.67 3.24
C ARG A 127 1.02 8.20 4.60
N PHE A 128 -0.25 8.58 4.71
CA PHE A 128 -0.94 8.92 5.94
C PHE A 128 -1.92 7.79 6.22
N GLN A 129 -1.59 6.95 7.19
CA GLN A 129 -2.23 5.66 7.41
C GLN A 129 -2.85 5.61 8.78
N ARG A 130 -4.07 5.10 8.85
CA ARG A 130 -4.76 4.75 10.09
C ARG A 130 -4.81 3.25 10.24
N TYR A 131 -4.28 2.77 11.34
CA TYR A 131 -4.29 1.37 11.74
C TYR A 131 -5.26 1.19 12.89
N THR A 132 -6.15 0.22 12.77
CA THR A 132 -7.07 -0.18 13.83
C THR A 132 -6.83 -1.63 14.16
N PHE A 133 -6.37 -1.88 15.37
CA PHE A 133 -6.18 -3.21 15.93
C PHE A 133 -7.40 -3.58 16.78
N GLU A 134 -7.96 -4.76 16.55
CA GLU A 134 -9.10 -5.29 17.27
C GLU A 134 -8.74 -6.65 17.88
N ALA A 135 -8.93 -6.80 19.20
CA ALA A 135 -8.73 -8.05 19.93
C ALA A 135 -9.67 -8.09 21.13
N ASN A 136 -10.41 -9.18 21.31
CA ASN A 136 -11.29 -9.43 22.46
C ASN A 136 -12.22 -8.24 22.82
N GLY A 137 -12.85 -7.63 21.82
CA GLY A 137 -13.71 -6.46 22.02
C GLY A 137 -12.98 -5.14 22.31
N LEU A 138 -11.66 -5.19 22.50
CA LEU A 138 -10.82 -3.99 22.58
C LEU A 138 -10.49 -3.52 21.17
N ARG A 139 -10.61 -2.23 20.98
CA ARG A 139 -10.24 -1.55 19.72
C ARG A 139 -9.26 -0.44 20.03
N ASN A 140 -8.14 -0.45 19.33
CA ASN A 140 -7.14 0.61 19.41
C ASN A 140 -6.80 1.12 18.02
N THR A 141 -6.59 2.42 17.89
CA THR A 141 -6.34 3.07 16.61
C THR A 141 -5.10 3.95 16.69
N ASN A 142 -4.19 3.79 15.73
CA ASN A 142 -2.99 4.59 15.59
C ASN A 142 -2.95 5.25 14.20
N ASP A 143 -2.65 6.54 14.17
CA ASP A 143 -2.39 7.28 12.94
C ASP A 143 -0.87 7.39 12.73
N LEU A 144 -0.42 6.96 11.56
CA LEU A 144 1.00 6.91 11.20
C LEU A 144 1.24 7.61 9.87
N SER A 145 2.33 8.34 9.81
CA SER A 145 2.78 8.98 8.58
C SER A 145 4.14 8.42 8.20
N ARG A 146 4.21 7.73 7.04
CA ARG A 146 5.41 6.98 6.63
C ARG A 146 5.77 7.22 5.18
N THR A 147 7.07 7.24 4.93
CA THR A 147 7.62 7.23 3.58
C THR A 147 7.85 5.79 3.14
N TRP A 148 7.35 5.46 1.96
CA TRP A 148 7.42 4.14 1.36
C TRP A 148 8.27 4.17 0.10
N LEU A 149 9.08 3.14 -0.09
CA LEU A 149 9.74 2.83 -1.36
C LEU A 149 8.90 1.80 -2.11
N ARG A 150 8.69 2.03 -3.40
CA ARG A 150 8.09 1.10 -4.36
C ARG A 150 9.12 0.77 -5.41
N VAL A 151 9.31 -0.52 -5.70
CA VAL A 151 10.10 -1.00 -6.83
C VAL A 151 9.26 -2.04 -7.57
N GLY A 152 9.14 -1.92 -8.88
CA GLY A 152 8.26 -2.80 -9.62
C GLY A 152 8.50 -2.84 -11.12
N ALA A 153 7.57 -3.51 -11.78
CA ALA A 153 7.53 -3.60 -13.23
C ALA A 153 6.10 -3.48 -13.74
N ARG A 154 5.98 -3.00 -14.96
CA ARG A 154 4.73 -2.91 -15.73
C ARG A 154 4.89 -3.58 -17.07
N TRP A 155 3.83 -4.18 -17.53
CA TRP A 155 3.73 -4.68 -18.90
C TRP A 155 2.49 -4.09 -19.56
N ARG A 156 2.72 -3.21 -20.54
CA ARG A 156 1.69 -2.57 -21.32
C ARG A 156 1.22 -3.47 -22.45
N LEU A 157 -0.10 -3.60 -22.59
CA LEU A 157 -0.70 -4.29 -23.72
C LEU A 157 -0.76 -3.33 -24.94
N PRO A 158 -0.46 -3.82 -26.14
CA PRO A 158 -0.41 -3.00 -27.35
C PRO A 158 -1.81 -2.72 -27.90
N LEU A 159 -2.54 -1.78 -27.28
CA LEU A 159 -3.81 -1.30 -27.79
C LEU A 159 -3.70 0.16 -28.29
N PRO A 160 -4.44 0.56 -29.33
CA PRO A 160 -4.14 1.79 -30.06
C PRO A 160 -4.51 3.10 -29.33
N VAL A 161 -5.51 3.13 -28.50
CA VAL A 161 -6.03 4.39 -27.89
C VAL A 161 -5.83 4.40 -26.39
N VAL A 162 -6.10 3.29 -25.75
CA VAL A 162 -6.02 3.12 -24.32
C VAL A 162 -4.92 2.09 -24.06
N HIS A 163 -4.04 2.37 -23.13
CA HIS A 163 -2.90 1.50 -22.83
C HIS A 163 -3.09 0.79 -21.50
N PRO A 164 -3.87 -0.31 -21.46
CA PRO A 164 -3.97 -1.13 -20.27
C PRO A 164 -2.63 -1.82 -20.01
N TYR A 165 -2.36 -2.06 -18.73
CA TYR A 165 -1.14 -2.74 -18.32
C TYR A 165 -1.36 -3.61 -17.09
N LEU A 166 -0.50 -4.60 -16.94
CA LEU A 166 -0.33 -5.35 -15.71
C LEU A 166 0.83 -4.75 -14.93
N ALA A 167 0.73 -4.74 -13.62
CA ALA A 167 1.77 -4.25 -12.73
C ALA A 167 2.04 -5.24 -11.61
N ALA A 168 3.31 -5.35 -11.23
CA ALA A 168 3.74 -6.02 -10.03
C ALA A 168 4.78 -5.15 -9.33
N SER A 169 4.64 -4.92 -8.03
CA SER A 169 5.60 -4.14 -7.27
C SER A 169 5.85 -4.70 -5.87
N TYR A 170 7.03 -4.44 -5.37
CA TYR A 170 7.40 -4.64 -3.99
C TYR A 170 7.46 -3.29 -3.30
N GLN A 171 6.86 -3.18 -2.13
CA GLN A 171 6.76 -1.94 -1.38
C GLN A 171 7.19 -2.17 0.07
N GLN A 172 7.95 -1.23 0.60
CA GLN A 172 8.38 -1.24 2.00
C GLN A 172 8.46 0.16 2.57
N PRO A 173 8.14 0.37 3.86
CA PRO A 173 8.41 1.62 4.54
C PRO A 173 9.92 1.81 4.70
N ILE A 174 10.41 3.02 4.45
CA ILE A 174 11.81 3.41 4.66
C ILE A 174 11.98 4.30 5.90
N SER A 175 10.90 4.91 6.38
CA SER A 175 10.87 5.60 7.66
C SER A 175 10.67 4.59 8.80
N LYS A 176 11.39 4.78 9.89
CA LYS A 176 11.32 3.91 11.08
C LYS A 176 10.48 4.57 12.15
N ASP A 177 9.60 3.79 12.79
CA ASP A 177 8.91 4.22 13.99
C ASP A 177 9.76 3.98 15.24
N LYS A 178 9.35 4.60 16.34
CA LYS A 178 9.99 4.37 17.65
C LYS A 178 9.55 3.00 18.18
N PRO A 179 10.47 2.25 18.82
CA PRO A 179 10.13 1.00 19.49
C PRO A 179 9.01 1.21 20.52
N VAL A 180 8.03 0.33 20.52
CA VAL A 180 6.92 0.33 21.48
C VAL A 180 7.25 -0.59 22.64
N ARG A 181 7.06 -0.11 23.86
CA ARG A 181 7.15 -0.94 25.08
C ARG A 181 5.76 -1.53 25.37
N LEU A 182 5.68 -2.83 25.53
CA LEU A 182 4.44 -3.52 25.89
C LEU A 182 4.25 -3.46 27.42
N ASN A 183 3.49 -2.46 27.88
CA ASN A 183 3.11 -2.32 29.27
C ASN A 183 1.65 -2.77 29.50
N THR A 184 0.79 -2.58 28.51
CA THR A 184 -0.63 -2.90 28.55
C THR A 184 -1.07 -3.66 27.32
N ALA A 185 -2.23 -4.30 27.36
CA ALA A 185 -2.80 -4.93 26.17
C ALA A 185 -3.10 -3.91 25.05
N ALA A 186 -3.34 -2.64 25.39
CA ALA A 186 -3.56 -1.57 24.41
C ALA A 186 -2.30 -1.25 23.58
N ASP A 187 -1.11 -1.53 24.13
CA ASP A 187 0.15 -1.30 23.41
C ASP A 187 0.38 -2.29 22.28
N LEU A 188 -0.38 -3.40 22.24
CA LEU A 188 -0.29 -4.39 21.16
C LEU A 188 -0.58 -3.79 19.78
N ALA A 189 -1.55 -2.89 19.70
CA ALA A 189 -1.83 -2.20 18.44
C ALA A 189 -0.62 -1.40 17.95
N SER A 190 -0.01 -0.63 18.85
CA SER A 190 1.19 0.14 18.57
C SER A 190 2.38 -0.77 18.26
N TYR A 191 2.50 -1.89 18.98
CA TYR A 191 3.54 -2.88 18.71
C TYR A 191 3.44 -3.46 17.31
N PHE A 192 2.26 -3.94 16.90
CA PHE A 192 2.07 -4.52 15.58
C PHE A 192 2.27 -3.51 14.45
N THR A 193 1.98 -2.24 14.67
CA THR A 193 2.21 -1.19 13.68
C THR A 193 3.67 -0.69 13.68
N ALA A 194 4.26 -0.42 14.83
CA ALA A 194 5.59 0.17 14.95
C ALA A 194 6.71 -0.83 14.68
N GLN A 195 6.64 -2.05 15.23
CA GLN A 195 7.64 -3.08 14.94
C GLN A 195 7.55 -3.59 13.51
N GLY A 196 6.35 -3.74 13.00
CA GLY A 196 6.15 -4.10 11.63
C GLY A 196 6.71 -3.06 10.68
N SER A 197 6.56 -1.78 10.99
CA SER A 197 7.13 -0.70 10.19
C SER A 197 8.64 -0.80 10.07
N GLY A 198 9.23 -1.39 11.04
CA GLY A 198 10.68 -1.53 11.06
C GLY A 198 11.18 -2.25 9.84
N GLN A 199 10.53 -3.24 9.31
CA GLN A 199 11.05 -3.92 8.15
C GLN A 199 10.35 -5.20 7.71
N GLU A 200 9.46 -5.80 8.51
CA GLU A 200 8.91 -7.12 8.18
C GLU A 200 7.41 -7.12 7.94
N PHE A 201 6.65 -6.49 8.82
CA PHE A 201 5.19 -6.58 8.80
C PHE A 201 4.55 -5.92 7.59
N GLU A 202 5.04 -4.76 7.18
CA GLU A 202 4.39 -3.98 6.13
C GLU A 202 5.04 -4.11 4.77
N ARG A 203 6.08 -4.93 4.67
CA ARG A 203 6.57 -5.33 3.35
C ARG A 203 5.43 -5.98 2.60
N MET A 204 5.18 -5.51 1.42
CA MET A 204 4.09 -6.06 0.63
C MET A 204 4.48 -6.21 -0.83
N TRP A 205 4.02 -7.30 -1.41
CA TRP A 205 3.89 -7.44 -2.83
C TRP A 205 2.54 -6.86 -3.25
N THR A 206 2.51 -6.19 -4.38
CA THR A 206 1.26 -5.74 -5.00
C THR A 206 1.19 -6.23 -6.43
N PHE A 207 0.02 -6.66 -6.83
CA PHE A 207 -0.29 -7.10 -8.18
C PHE A 207 -1.53 -6.34 -8.65
N GLY A 208 -1.50 -5.80 -9.85
CA GLY A 208 -2.60 -4.97 -10.28
C GLY A 208 -2.69 -4.76 -11.76
N VAL A 209 -3.72 -4.02 -12.09
CA VAL A 209 -4.02 -3.58 -13.44
C VAL A 209 -4.12 -2.07 -13.47
N GLY A 210 -3.82 -1.49 -14.59
CA GLY A 210 -3.99 -0.06 -14.77
C GLY A 210 -4.23 0.32 -16.22
N VAL A 211 -4.53 1.58 -16.41
CA VAL A 211 -4.82 2.18 -17.69
C VAL A 211 -4.10 3.51 -17.79
N ALA A 212 -3.29 3.69 -18.81
CA ALA A 212 -2.65 4.95 -19.15
C ALA A 212 -3.32 5.58 -20.38
N PHE A 213 -3.56 6.88 -20.29
CA PHE A 213 -4.16 7.69 -21.35
C PHE A 213 -3.14 8.64 -21.96
#